data_851fe123f0f580f2879a7d116e1f313d
#
_entry.id   851fe123f0f580f2879a7d116e1f313d
#
_cell.length_a   1.000
_cell.length_b   1.000
_cell.length_c   1.000
_cell.angle_alpha   90.00
_cell.angle_beta   90.00
_cell.angle_gamma   90.00
#
_symmetry.space_group_name_H-M   'P 1'
#
loop_
_entity.id
_entity.type
_entity.pdbx_description
1 polymer ?
#
loop_
_entity_poly.entity_id
_entity_poly.type
_entity_poly.pdbx_seq_one_letter_code
_entity_poly.pdbx_strand_id
1 'polypeptide(L)'
;MRIKKYKNKNNTKNLNKKKYQKGKGTRKNKTIRNVYKTDGSRHNHIHKLKNTPIELNKLNCSPKDKNEIKNFTCYTEKSLFKLRDKWNIRHPYEKITTNDSKEIHKLLANYLSNVCNKESCWLKQNHEFGKLDEDFKDSFAPESPYEWKKNPNEWLSSIDIIKVMKQYEKAYKCFDFIGPSPIDFDKKKIYGECVWEELCNFNLKQQIKEGKTKVGIIFNTDPHDKPGEHWISMFVNIKKGKIFFFDSVGRKAPPEIIKFVENIQSQGKQLNTKINFLYDENHPVEHQYGNTECGIYSIFFILHMLEDKLTEHYLKTHVLKDKYMEKFRKIYFNEQL
;
A
#
# COMPACT_ATOMS: atom_id res chain seq x y z
N MET A 1 20.28 -31.92 28.73
CA MET A 1 20.56 -30.48 28.81
C MET A 1 19.33 -29.80 29.40
N ARG A 2 19.44 -29.14 30.56
CA ARG A 2 18.33 -28.73 31.42
C ARG A 2 17.74 -27.40 30.97
N ILE A 3 16.42 -27.38 30.78
CA ILE A 3 15.62 -26.16 30.50
C ILE A 3 15.28 -25.48 31.83
N LYS A 4 15.69 -24.24 32.02
CA LYS A 4 15.28 -23.42 33.18
C LYS A 4 14.00 -22.64 32.85
N LYS A 5 12.96 -22.89 33.63
CA LYS A 5 11.72 -22.10 33.68
C LYS A 5 11.96 -20.82 34.48
N TYR A 6 11.64 -19.67 33.90
CA TYR A 6 11.55 -18.40 34.65
C TYR A 6 10.09 -18.14 35.04
N LYS A 7 9.87 -17.94 36.32
CA LYS A 7 8.59 -17.52 36.93
C LYS A 7 8.49 -16.00 36.89
N ASN A 8 7.38 -15.48 36.33
CA ASN A 8 7.00 -14.07 36.45
C ASN A 8 6.41 -13.79 37.84
N LYS A 9 6.97 -12.78 38.51
CA LYS A 9 6.37 -12.16 39.72
C LYS A 9 5.60 -10.92 39.30
N ASN A 10 4.30 -10.93 39.53
CA ASN A 10 3.42 -9.75 39.46
C ASN A 10 3.77 -8.78 40.62
N ASN A 11 4.02 -7.52 40.28
CA ASN A 11 4.00 -6.42 41.23
C ASN A 11 3.01 -5.34 40.76
N THR A 12 1.85 -5.37 41.38
CA THR A 12 0.85 -4.28 41.34
C THR A 12 1.34 -3.13 42.20
N LYS A 13 1.51 -1.94 41.61
CA LYS A 13 1.61 -0.67 42.36
C LYS A 13 0.47 0.25 41.96
N ASN A 14 -0.35 0.54 42.98
CA ASN A 14 -1.37 1.59 42.97
C ASN A 14 -0.74 2.97 42.67
N LEU A 15 -1.33 3.73 41.76
CA LEU A 15 -1.04 5.14 41.56
C LEU A 15 -2.32 5.97 41.66
N ASN A 16 -2.23 6.93 42.54
CA ASN A 16 -3.22 7.87 43.03
C ASN A 16 -3.93 8.69 41.94
N LYS A 17 -5.25 8.78 42.07
CA LYS A 17 -6.11 9.76 41.37
C LYS A 17 -5.88 11.15 41.90
N LYS A 18 -5.33 12.06 41.09
CA LYS A 18 -5.43 13.50 41.30
C LYS A 18 -6.62 14.09 40.58
N LYS A 19 -7.59 14.63 41.33
CA LYS A 19 -8.70 15.46 40.83
C LYS A 19 -8.15 16.78 40.29
N TYR A 20 -8.49 17.11 39.04
CA TYR A 20 -8.33 18.49 38.54
C TYR A 20 -9.68 19.19 38.53
N GLN A 21 -9.69 20.37 39.17
CA GLN A 21 -10.84 21.27 39.25
C GLN A 21 -11.06 22.01 37.92
N LYS A 22 -12.34 22.14 37.54
CA LYS A 22 -12.79 22.94 36.38
C LYS A 22 -12.68 24.44 36.69
N GLY A 23 -11.81 25.14 35.98
CA GLY A 23 -11.84 26.59 35.88
C GLY A 23 -12.74 27.03 34.72
N LYS A 24 -13.81 27.79 35.03
CA LYS A 24 -14.64 28.49 34.04
C LYS A 24 -13.90 29.76 33.57
N GLY A 25 -13.55 29.81 32.31
CA GLY A 25 -13.02 31.02 31.67
C GLY A 25 -13.73 31.28 30.35
N THR A 26 -14.65 32.23 30.36
CA THR A 26 -15.30 32.76 29.16
C THR A 26 -14.35 33.67 28.39
N ARG A 27 -13.91 33.24 27.19
CA ARG A 27 -13.29 34.14 26.21
C ARG A 27 -14.07 34.11 24.91
N LYS A 28 -14.64 35.27 24.56
CA LYS A 28 -15.26 35.57 23.26
C LYS A 28 -14.14 35.61 22.22
N ASN A 29 -14.12 34.66 21.30
CA ASN A 29 -13.26 34.73 20.12
C ASN A 29 -14.02 35.32 18.95
N LYS A 30 -13.53 36.46 18.48
CA LYS A 30 -13.94 37.10 17.22
C LYS A 30 -13.52 36.20 16.04
N THR A 31 -14.48 35.76 15.28
CA THR A 31 -14.30 35.01 14.04
C THR A 31 -13.82 35.94 12.93
N ILE A 32 -12.58 35.81 12.50
CA ILE A 32 -12.10 36.41 11.25
C ILE A 32 -12.54 35.47 10.12
N ARG A 33 -13.54 35.90 9.35
CA ARG A 33 -13.94 35.20 8.10
C ARG A 33 -12.95 35.59 6.99
N ASN A 34 -11.98 34.74 6.72
CA ASN A 34 -11.25 34.75 5.46
C ASN A 34 -12.04 34.00 4.38
N VAL A 35 -12.61 34.78 3.47
CA VAL A 35 -13.30 34.26 2.28
C VAL A 35 -12.23 33.86 1.26
N TYR A 36 -11.85 32.59 1.22
CA TYR A 36 -11.14 32.02 0.07
C TYR A 36 -12.19 31.45 -0.90
N LYS A 37 -12.28 32.05 -2.09
CA LYS A 37 -13.00 31.47 -3.23
C LYS A 37 -12.29 30.17 -3.60
N THR A 38 -12.86 29.02 -3.25
CA THR A 38 -12.38 27.71 -3.66
C THR A 38 -13.00 27.33 -5.00
N ASP A 39 -12.14 26.98 -5.96
CA ASP A 39 -12.50 26.45 -7.26
C ASP A 39 -13.35 25.16 -7.08
N GLY A 40 -14.58 25.17 -7.63
CA GLY A 40 -15.60 24.14 -7.40
C GLY A 40 -15.23 22.73 -7.91
N SER A 41 -14.18 22.61 -8.75
CA SER A 41 -13.73 21.29 -9.27
C SER A 41 -12.98 20.46 -8.23
N ARG A 42 -12.28 21.11 -7.28
CA ARG A 42 -11.53 20.44 -6.22
C ARG A 42 -12.40 19.89 -5.09
N HIS A 43 -13.55 20.53 -4.83
CA HIS A 43 -14.49 20.05 -3.80
C HIS A 43 -15.17 18.74 -4.17
N ASN A 44 -15.44 18.50 -5.45
CA ASN A 44 -16.06 17.25 -5.91
C ASN A 44 -15.16 16.02 -5.75
N HIS A 45 -13.82 16.16 -5.83
CA HIS A 45 -12.90 15.04 -5.64
C HIS A 45 -12.80 14.61 -4.16
N ILE A 46 -12.83 15.56 -3.24
CA ILE A 46 -12.72 15.31 -1.79
C ILE A 46 -14.02 14.70 -1.24
N HIS A 47 -15.18 15.14 -1.75
CA HIS A 47 -16.48 14.51 -1.44
C HIS A 47 -16.56 13.08 -1.96
N LYS A 48 -15.93 12.76 -3.09
CA LYS A 48 -15.84 11.39 -3.60
C LYS A 48 -15.06 10.45 -2.69
N LEU A 49 -13.98 10.88 -2.03
CA LEU A 49 -13.26 10.05 -1.06
C LEU A 49 -14.09 9.73 0.21
N LYS A 50 -14.99 10.65 0.63
CA LYS A 50 -15.87 10.44 1.80
C LYS A 50 -17.10 9.60 1.50
N ASN A 51 -17.62 9.65 0.28
CA ASN A 51 -18.95 9.14 -0.09
C ASN A 51 -18.93 8.09 -1.21
N THR A 52 -17.77 7.77 -1.80
CA THR A 52 -17.71 6.57 -2.62
C THR A 52 -17.89 5.41 -1.65
N PRO A 53 -18.96 4.62 -1.72
CA PRO A 53 -18.93 3.30 -1.16
C PRO A 53 -17.66 2.71 -1.76
N ILE A 54 -16.74 2.23 -0.92
CA ILE A 54 -15.72 1.34 -1.41
C ILE A 54 -16.57 0.17 -1.89
N GLU A 55 -16.91 0.16 -3.19
CA GLU A 55 -17.30 -1.07 -3.83
C GLU A 55 -16.07 -1.94 -3.62
N LEU A 56 -16.13 -2.72 -2.56
CA LEU A 56 -15.20 -3.81 -2.35
C LEU A 56 -15.21 -4.53 -3.67
N ASN A 57 -14.13 -4.34 -4.41
CA ASN A 57 -14.02 -4.88 -5.75
C ASN A 57 -14.27 -6.38 -5.59
N LYS A 58 -15.46 -6.87 -5.93
CA LYS A 58 -15.87 -8.26 -5.71
C LYS A 58 -14.87 -9.24 -6.29
N LEU A 59 -14.03 -8.75 -7.20
CA LEU A 59 -13.05 -9.52 -7.93
C LEU A 59 -11.65 -9.52 -7.29
N ASN A 60 -11.29 -8.50 -6.47
CA ASN A 60 -9.94 -8.33 -5.88
C ASN A 60 -8.82 -8.53 -6.93
N CYS A 61 -8.96 -7.84 -8.06
CA CYS A 61 -7.96 -7.89 -9.12
C CYS A 61 -6.66 -7.19 -8.71
N SER A 62 -5.54 -7.67 -9.24
CA SER A 62 -4.31 -6.90 -9.24
C SER A 62 -4.48 -5.60 -10.04
N PRO A 63 -3.70 -4.55 -9.74
CA PRO A 63 -3.71 -3.34 -10.55
C PRO A 63 -3.29 -3.66 -12.00
N LYS A 64 -3.92 -2.97 -12.96
CA LYS A 64 -3.63 -3.13 -14.39
C LYS A 64 -3.57 -1.77 -15.06
N ASP A 65 -2.93 -1.72 -16.21
CA ASP A 65 -3.06 -0.58 -17.12
C ASP A 65 -4.55 -0.35 -17.43
N LYS A 66 -4.95 0.92 -17.54
CA LYS A 66 -6.35 1.30 -17.79
C LYS A 66 -6.95 0.64 -19.03
N ASN A 67 -6.11 0.35 -20.03
CA ASN A 67 -6.52 -0.29 -21.27
C ASN A 67 -6.76 -1.80 -21.13
N GLU A 68 -6.30 -2.42 -20.05
CA GLU A 68 -6.44 -3.86 -19.78
C GLU A 68 -7.56 -4.18 -18.79
N ILE A 69 -8.20 -3.16 -18.20
CA ILE A 69 -9.25 -3.35 -17.21
C ILE A 69 -10.52 -3.86 -17.87
N LYS A 70 -10.95 -5.06 -17.49
CA LYS A 70 -12.27 -5.62 -17.81
C LYS A 70 -13.16 -5.62 -16.58
N ASN A 71 -14.36 -5.09 -16.69
CA ASN A 71 -15.27 -4.93 -15.54
C ASN A 71 -15.88 -6.24 -15.04
N PHE A 72 -15.68 -7.35 -15.74
CA PHE A 72 -16.31 -8.64 -15.44
C PHE A 72 -15.33 -9.72 -14.97
N THR A 73 -14.01 -9.53 -15.10
CA THR A 73 -12.98 -10.51 -14.77
C THR A 73 -11.64 -9.87 -14.41
N CYS A 74 -10.87 -10.54 -13.56
CA CYS A 74 -9.47 -10.20 -13.30
C CYS A 74 -8.52 -10.75 -14.39
N TYR A 75 -8.94 -11.70 -15.20
CA TYR A 75 -8.11 -12.28 -16.23
C TYR A 75 -7.97 -11.37 -17.46
N THR A 76 -6.79 -11.40 -18.07
CA THR A 76 -6.61 -10.83 -19.41
C THR A 76 -7.31 -11.70 -20.44
N GLU A 77 -7.57 -11.16 -21.63
CA GLU A 77 -8.12 -11.95 -22.73
C GLU A 77 -7.26 -13.17 -23.07
N LYS A 78 -5.93 -12.94 -23.13
CA LYS A 78 -4.94 -14.01 -23.31
C LYS A 78 -5.05 -15.10 -22.23
N SER A 79 -5.22 -14.70 -20.98
CA SER A 79 -5.39 -15.65 -19.86
C SER A 79 -6.68 -16.44 -19.98
N LEU A 80 -7.79 -15.81 -20.39
CA LEU A 80 -9.07 -16.52 -20.62
C LEU A 80 -8.95 -17.53 -21.74
N PHE A 81 -8.27 -17.21 -22.85
CA PHE A 81 -8.02 -18.19 -23.93
C PHE A 81 -7.18 -19.36 -23.44
N LYS A 82 -6.11 -19.11 -22.67
CA LYS A 82 -5.33 -20.19 -22.06
C LYS A 82 -6.17 -21.06 -21.11
N LEU A 83 -7.06 -20.49 -20.30
CA LEU A 83 -7.97 -21.24 -19.42
C LEU A 83 -8.92 -22.08 -20.22
N ARG A 84 -9.56 -21.54 -21.29
CA ARG A 84 -10.40 -22.28 -22.22
C ARG A 84 -9.67 -23.48 -22.82
N ASP A 85 -8.44 -23.26 -23.30
CA ASP A 85 -7.68 -24.31 -23.97
C ASP A 85 -7.30 -25.45 -22.99
N LYS A 86 -6.91 -25.07 -21.76
CA LYS A 86 -6.63 -26.03 -20.67
C LYS A 86 -7.90 -26.80 -20.26
N TRP A 87 -9.05 -26.12 -20.18
CA TRP A 87 -10.36 -26.75 -19.97
C TRP A 87 -10.66 -27.76 -21.04
N ASN A 88 -10.58 -27.37 -22.30
CA ASN A 88 -10.91 -28.20 -23.46
C ASN A 88 -10.07 -29.49 -23.59
N ILE A 89 -8.82 -29.46 -23.11
CA ILE A 89 -7.96 -30.66 -23.05
C ILE A 89 -8.52 -31.69 -22.06
N ARG A 90 -9.09 -31.26 -20.96
CA ARG A 90 -9.59 -32.12 -19.88
C ARG A 90 -11.06 -32.50 -20.03
N HIS A 91 -11.80 -31.67 -20.75
CA HIS A 91 -13.24 -31.82 -20.96
C HIS A 91 -13.58 -31.95 -22.47
N PRO A 92 -13.16 -33.03 -23.12
CA PRO A 92 -13.32 -33.18 -24.57
C PRO A 92 -14.79 -33.21 -25.03
N TYR A 93 -15.71 -33.53 -24.13
CA TYR A 93 -17.15 -33.59 -24.39
C TYR A 93 -17.90 -32.28 -24.04
N GLU A 94 -17.24 -31.36 -23.33
CA GLU A 94 -17.81 -30.07 -22.88
C GLU A 94 -16.91 -28.90 -23.30
N LYS A 95 -16.48 -28.91 -24.56
CA LYS A 95 -15.55 -27.91 -25.10
C LYS A 95 -16.19 -26.53 -25.22
N ILE A 96 -15.44 -25.54 -24.81
CA ILE A 96 -15.72 -24.13 -25.06
C ILE A 96 -15.12 -23.78 -26.43
N THR A 97 -15.97 -23.51 -27.42
CA THR A 97 -15.53 -23.22 -28.80
C THR A 97 -15.49 -21.73 -29.15
N THR A 98 -16.13 -20.89 -28.35
CA THR A 98 -16.18 -19.47 -28.60
C THR A 98 -14.81 -18.79 -28.41
N ASN A 99 -14.58 -17.69 -29.16
CA ASN A 99 -13.45 -16.79 -29.02
C ASN A 99 -13.85 -15.45 -28.32
N ASP A 100 -15.11 -15.32 -27.90
CA ASP A 100 -15.54 -14.18 -27.11
C ASP A 100 -15.10 -14.35 -25.66
N SER A 101 -14.25 -13.44 -25.17
CA SER A 101 -13.65 -13.53 -23.84
C SER A 101 -14.69 -13.46 -22.71
N LYS A 102 -15.81 -12.73 -22.94
CA LYS A 102 -16.89 -12.60 -21.95
C LYS A 102 -17.72 -13.89 -21.88
N GLU A 103 -17.94 -14.52 -23.03
CA GLU A 103 -18.65 -15.80 -23.11
C GLU A 103 -17.81 -16.92 -22.53
N ILE A 104 -16.49 -16.97 -22.83
CA ILE A 104 -15.56 -17.93 -22.22
C ILE A 104 -15.63 -17.83 -20.69
N HIS A 105 -15.51 -16.61 -20.16
CA HIS A 105 -15.60 -16.38 -18.72
C HIS A 105 -16.92 -16.89 -18.14
N LYS A 106 -18.05 -16.56 -18.78
CA LYS A 106 -19.39 -16.97 -18.33
C LYS A 106 -19.53 -18.51 -18.29
N LEU A 107 -19.04 -19.20 -19.31
CA LEU A 107 -19.08 -20.67 -19.40
C LEU A 107 -18.22 -21.30 -18.31
N LEU A 108 -16.96 -20.84 -18.13
CA LEU A 108 -16.09 -21.31 -17.05
C LEU A 108 -16.68 -21.06 -15.66
N ALA A 109 -17.25 -19.86 -15.42
CA ALA A 109 -17.91 -19.55 -14.17
C ALA A 109 -19.10 -20.48 -13.88
N ASN A 110 -19.87 -20.82 -14.91
CA ASN A 110 -20.99 -21.76 -14.80
C ASN A 110 -20.50 -23.18 -14.47
N TYR A 111 -19.53 -23.71 -15.21
CA TYR A 111 -18.99 -25.05 -14.98
C TYR A 111 -18.35 -25.17 -13.56
N LEU A 112 -17.70 -24.14 -13.08
CA LEU A 112 -17.03 -24.13 -11.77
C LEU A 112 -17.92 -23.69 -10.62
N SER A 113 -19.18 -23.33 -10.86
CA SER A 113 -20.08 -22.75 -9.85
C SER A 113 -20.27 -23.61 -8.61
N ASN A 114 -20.19 -24.94 -8.73
CA ASN A 114 -20.35 -25.89 -7.63
C ASN A 114 -19.11 -25.98 -6.72
N VAL A 115 -17.95 -25.58 -7.21
CA VAL A 115 -16.66 -25.72 -6.50
C VAL A 115 -15.99 -24.38 -6.20
N CYS A 116 -16.36 -23.32 -6.92
CA CYS A 116 -15.78 -22.00 -6.81
C CYS A 116 -16.84 -20.90 -6.80
N ASN A 117 -16.80 -20.04 -5.79
CA ASN A 117 -17.64 -18.84 -5.72
C ASN A 117 -16.92 -17.55 -6.16
N LYS A 118 -15.62 -17.65 -6.45
CA LYS A 118 -14.74 -16.55 -6.88
C LYS A 118 -13.79 -17.03 -7.97
N GLU A 119 -13.40 -16.12 -8.88
CA GLU A 119 -12.43 -16.43 -9.94
C GLU A 119 -11.06 -16.86 -9.41
N SER A 120 -10.59 -16.28 -8.30
CA SER A 120 -9.31 -16.64 -7.69
C SER A 120 -9.25 -18.11 -7.25
N CYS A 121 -10.41 -18.71 -6.95
CA CYS A 121 -10.52 -20.14 -6.64
C CYS A 121 -10.15 -21.03 -7.83
N TRP A 122 -10.38 -20.56 -9.09
CA TRP A 122 -10.03 -21.31 -10.29
C TRP A 122 -8.54 -21.69 -10.36
N LEU A 123 -7.68 -20.85 -9.77
CA LEU A 123 -6.24 -21.10 -9.71
C LEU A 123 -5.87 -22.37 -8.94
N LYS A 124 -6.75 -22.85 -8.08
CA LYS A 124 -6.55 -24.06 -7.27
C LYS A 124 -7.20 -25.31 -7.85
N GLN A 125 -7.97 -25.16 -8.94
CA GLN A 125 -8.67 -26.27 -9.60
C GLN A 125 -7.72 -27.02 -10.55
N ASN A 126 -6.69 -27.67 -10.00
CA ASN A 126 -5.71 -28.44 -10.79
C ASN A 126 -6.33 -29.60 -11.56
N HIS A 127 -7.44 -30.15 -11.08
CA HIS A 127 -8.18 -31.20 -11.78
C HIS A 127 -8.76 -30.68 -13.10
N GLU A 128 -9.34 -29.46 -13.08
CA GLU A 128 -10.04 -28.84 -14.21
C GLU A 128 -9.07 -28.23 -15.24
N PHE A 129 -7.98 -27.60 -14.76
CA PHE A 129 -7.06 -26.82 -15.61
C PHE A 129 -5.65 -27.41 -15.71
N GLY A 130 -5.30 -28.37 -14.84
CA GLY A 130 -3.91 -28.75 -14.62
C GLY A 130 -3.13 -27.63 -13.91
N LYS A 131 -1.81 -27.76 -13.89
CA LYS A 131 -0.94 -26.73 -13.29
C LYS A 131 -1.04 -25.45 -14.13
N LEU A 132 -1.45 -24.37 -13.49
CA LEU A 132 -1.47 -23.03 -14.08
C LEU A 132 -0.12 -22.33 -13.87
N ASP A 133 0.27 -21.52 -14.86
CA ASP A 133 1.49 -20.71 -14.81
C ASP A 133 1.36 -19.61 -13.75
N GLU A 134 2.48 -19.12 -13.21
CA GLU A 134 2.48 -18.03 -12.20
C GLU A 134 1.80 -16.74 -12.71
N ASP A 135 1.83 -16.48 -14.03
CA ASP A 135 1.16 -15.33 -14.65
C ASP A 135 -0.33 -15.23 -14.30
N PHE A 136 -0.99 -16.35 -14.02
CA PHE A 136 -2.39 -16.35 -13.63
C PHE A 136 -2.60 -15.80 -12.21
N LYS A 137 -1.66 -16.06 -11.30
CA LYS A 137 -1.70 -15.51 -9.93
C LYS A 137 -1.59 -13.99 -9.93
N ASP A 138 -0.80 -13.45 -10.86
CA ASP A 138 -0.64 -12.00 -11.06
C ASP A 138 -1.94 -11.30 -11.50
N SER A 139 -2.99 -12.05 -11.84
CA SER A 139 -4.30 -11.47 -12.17
C SER A 139 -5.04 -10.93 -10.94
N PHE A 140 -4.68 -11.37 -9.75
CA PHE A 140 -5.37 -11.05 -8.50
C PHE A 140 -4.45 -10.31 -7.52
N ALA A 141 -5.04 -9.56 -6.59
CA ALA A 141 -4.32 -9.08 -5.43
C ALA A 141 -3.69 -10.27 -4.67
N PRO A 142 -2.55 -10.09 -3.98
CA PRO A 142 -1.88 -11.17 -3.29
C PRO A 142 -2.78 -11.80 -2.22
N GLU A 143 -2.53 -13.08 -1.92
CA GLU A 143 -3.21 -13.73 -0.80
C GLU A 143 -2.86 -13.02 0.52
N SER A 144 -3.87 -12.88 1.39
CA SER A 144 -3.69 -12.32 2.72
C SER A 144 -2.70 -13.15 3.56
N PRO A 145 -1.98 -12.53 4.52
CA PRO A 145 -1.13 -13.25 5.45
C PRO A 145 -1.89 -14.40 6.12
N TYR A 146 -1.24 -15.55 6.28
CA TYR A 146 -1.85 -16.74 6.90
C TYR A 146 -2.29 -16.46 8.34
N GLU A 147 -1.55 -15.64 9.04
CA GLU A 147 -1.76 -15.22 10.42
C GLU A 147 -3.12 -14.55 10.61
N TRP A 148 -3.66 -13.89 9.55
CA TRP A 148 -4.97 -13.22 9.61
C TRP A 148 -6.14 -14.17 9.79
N LYS A 149 -5.97 -15.47 9.57
CA LYS A 149 -6.99 -16.49 9.92
C LYS A 149 -7.23 -16.57 11.44
N LYS A 150 -6.18 -16.33 12.24
CA LYS A 150 -6.24 -16.33 13.70
C LYS A 150 -6.37 -14.94 14.28
N ASN A 151 -5.68 -13.98 13.71
CA ASN A 151 -5.70 -12.57 14.10
C ASN A 151 -5.91 -11.69 12.86
N PRO A 152 -7.17 -11.31 12.54
CA PRO A 152 -7.47 -10.51 11.33
C PRO A 152 -6.77 -9.15 11.29
N ASN A 153 -6.32 -8.66 12.44
CA ASN A 153 -5.62 -7.37 12.57
C ASN A 153 -4.11 -7.53 12.74
N GLU A 154 -3.55 -8.73 12.49
CA GLU A 154 -2.11 -8.93 12.56
C GLU A 154 -1.37 -7.96 11.63
N TRP A 155 -0.19 -7.54 12.05
CA TRP A 155 0.67 -6.61 11.32
C TRP A 155 1.06 -7.16 9.96
N LEU A 156 1.26 -6.27 9.00
CA LEU A 156 1.88 -6.63 7.73
C LEU A 156 3.39 -6.82 7.91
N SER A 157 3.88 -7.94 7.41
CA SER A 157 5.31 -8.14 7.23
C SER A 157 5.86 -7.36 6.03
N SER A 158 7.17 -7.23 5.94
CA SER A 158 7.85 -6.67 4.76
C SER A 158 7.47 -7.42 3.48
N ILE A 159 7.34 -8.76 3.55
CA ILE A 159 6.97 -9.60 2.41
C ILE A 159 5.55 -9.27 1.92
N ASP A 160 4.61 -9.04 2.82
CA ASP A 160 3.23 -8.70 2.45
C ASP A 160 3.17 -7.35 1.75
N ILE A 161 3.89 -6.36 2.27
CA ILE A 161 4.00 -5.03 1.64
C ILE A 161 4.60 -5.16 0.23
N ILE A 162 5.70 -5.90 0.08
CA ILE A 162 6.37 -6.11 -1.23
C ILE A 162 5.41 -6.73 -2.23
N LYS A 163 4.65 -7.77 -1.85
CA LYS A 163 3.70 -8.45 -2.75
C LYS A 163 2.69 -7.47 -3.35
N VAL A 164 2.15 -6.56 -2.54
CA VAL A 164 1.22 -5.52 -3.02
C VAL A 164 1.94 -4.51 -3.91
N MET A 165 3.01 -3.92 -3.40
CA MET A 165 3.67 -2.78 -4.05
C MET A 165 4.29 -3.14 -5.41
N LYS A 166 4.85 -4.35 -5.55
CA LYS A 166 5.42 -4.82 -6.83
C LYS A 166 4.36 -5.04 -7.91
N GLN A 167 3.12 -5.35 -7.55
CA GLN A 167 2.04 -5.38 -8.54
C GLN A 167 1.74 -3.98 -9.10
N TYR A 168 1.75 -2.94 -8.24
CA TYR A 168 1.57 -1.56 -8.69
C TYR A 168 2.77 -1.05 -9.50
N GLU A 169 3.99 -1.40 -9.12
CA GLU A 169 5.19 -1.08 -9.90
C GLU A 169 5.14 -1.71 -11.31
N LYS A 170 4.66 -2.97 -11.41
CA LYS A 170 4.47 -3.65 -12.70
C LYS A 170 3.41 -2.95 -13.57
N ALA A 171 2.31 -2.48 -12.96
CA ALA A 171 1.20 -1.82 -13.66
C ALA A 171 1.52 -0.36 -14.06
N TYR A 172 2.25 0.38 -13.21
CA TYR A 172 2.56 1.79 -13.42
C TYR A 172 4.04 1.97 -13.79
N LYS A 173 4.37 1.96 -15.08
CA LYS A 173 5.76 2.04 -15.57
C LYS A 173 6.53 3.26 -15.08
N CYS A 174 5.82 4.37 -14.79
CA CYS A 174 6.41 5.59 -14.24
C CYS A 174 6.68 5.55 -12.74
N PHE A 175 6.33 4.46 -12.07
CA PHE A 175 6.47 4.27 -10.64
C PHE A 175 7.62 3.34 -10.30
N ASP A 176 8.34 3.67 -9.25
CA ASP A 176 9.36 2.83 -8.60
C ASP A 176 9.01 2.66 -7.13
N PHE A 177 9.10 1.43 -6.63
CA PHE A 177 8.89 1.12 -5.21
C PHE A 177 10.18 0.63 -4.58
N ILE A 178 10.67 1.36 -3.58
CA ILE A 178 11.87 1.03 -2.83
C ILE A 178 11.51 0.62 -1.40
N GLY A 179 12.02 -0.50 -0.96
CA GLY A 179 11.77 -1.03 0.39
C GLY A 179 10.80 -2.22 0.41
N PRO A 180 10.20 -2.53 1.58
CA PRO A 180 10.35 -1.88 2.89
C PRO A 180 11.78 -2.00 3.43
N SER A 181 12.33 -0.89 3.89
CA SER A 181 13.70 -0.75 4.35
C SER A 181 13.75 -0.47 5.85
N PRO A 182 14.74 -0.93 6.61
CA PRO A 182 14.98 -0.44 7.95
C PRO A 182 15.43 1.03 7.95
N ILE A 183 15.28 1.72 9.07
CA ILE A 183 15.59 3.15 9.14
C ILE A 183 17.08 3.45 8.93
N ASP A 184 17.96 2.54 9.33
CA ASP A 184 19.41 2.66 9.20
C ASP A 184 19.94 2.17 7.83
N PHE A 185 19.17 2.38 6.76
CA PHE A 185 19.44 1.91 5.40
C PHE A 185 20.80 2.32 4.83
N ASP A 186 21.34 3.47 5.26
CA ASP A 186 22.64 4.00 4.80
C ASP A 186 23.82 3.57 5.68
N LYS A 187 23.58 2.80 6.75
CA LYS A 187 24.62 2.27 7.60
C LYS A 187 25.47 1.27 6.83
N LYS A 188 26.79 1.41 6.97
CA LYS A 188 27.75 0.46 6.34
C LYS A 188 27.91 -0.79 7.19
N LYS A 189 27.82 -1.95 6.53
CA LYS A 189 28.16 -3.26 7.08
C LYS A 189 29.68 -3.45 7.11
N ILE A 190 30.12 -4.59 7.67
CA ILE A 190 31.54 -4.89 7.89
C ILE A 190 32.37 -4.82 6.59
N TYR A 191 31.81 -5.23 5.46
CA TYR A 191 32.49 -5.23 4.17
C TYR A 191 32.23 -3.96 3.32
N GLY A 192 31.58 -2.95 3.91
CA GLY A 192 31.35 -1.66 3.26
C GLY A 192 30.04 -1.53 2.49
N GLU A 193 29.28 -2.63 2.30
CA GLU A 193 27.93 -2.54 1.69
C GLU A 193 26.97 -1.80 2.62
N CYS A 194 26.00 -1.13 2.04
CA CYS A 194 24.92 -0.52 2.80
C CYS A 194 23.95 -1.59 3.34
N VAL A 195 23.25 -1.26 4.41
CA VAL A 195 22.15 -2.08 4.90
C VAL A 195 21.09 -2.25 3.82
N TRP A 196 20.79 -1.16 3.08
CA TRP A 196 19.88 -1.18 1.93
C TRP A 196 20.46 -0.40 0.75
N GLU A 197 21.03 -1.12 -0.22
CA GLU A 197 21.79 -0.55 -1.33
C GLU A 197 20.98 0.42 -2.20
N GLU A 198 19.73 0.11 -2.52
CA GLU A 198 18.88 0.93 -3.39
C GLU A 198 18.65 2.34 -2.85
N LEU A 199 18.53 2.49 -1.51
CA LEU A 199 18.36 3.79 -0.85
C LEU A 199 19.69 4.49 -0.62
N CYS A 200 20.70 3.74 -0.18
CA CYS A 200 22.03 4.27 0.08
C CYS A 200 22.65 4.87 -1.18
N ASN A 201 22.47 4.20 -2.32
CA ASN A 201 23.00 4.59 -3.63
C ASN A 201 21.91 5.23 -4.52
N PHE A 202 20.86 5.79 -3.93
CA PHE A 202 19.78 6.39 -4.69
C PHE A 202 20.30 7.43 -5.68
N ASN A 203 19.90 7.30 -6.95
CA ASN A 203 20.34 8.15 -8.03
C ASN A 203 19.16 8.72 -8.81
N LEU A 204 18.85 9.99 -8.56
CA LEU A 204 17.74 10.69 -9.19
C LEU A 204 17.87 10.76 -10.72
N LYS A 205 19.09 10.96 -11.24
CA LYS A 205 19.36 11.01 -12.69
C LYS A 205 19.06 9.65 -13.35
N GLN A 206 19.38 8.55 -12.67
CA GLN A 206 19.08 7.20 -13.15
C GLN A 206 17.56 6.96 -13.15
N GLN A 207 16.84 7.33 -12.08
CA GLN A 207 15.39 7.25 -12.01
C GLN A 207 14.72 7.96 -13.21
N ILE A 208 15.16 9.19 -13.50
CA ILE A 208 14.64 9.96 -14.63
C ILE A 208 14.95 9.28 -15.97
N LYS A 209 16.17 8.75 -16.14
CA LYS A 209 16.59 8.03 -17.35
C LYS A 209 15.75 6.79 -17.61
N GLU A 210 15.33 6.08 -16.55
CA GLU A 210 14.48 4.90 -16.62
C GLU A 210 12.98 5.24 -16.78
N GLY A 211 12.66 6.53 -16.89
CA GLY A 211 11.28 7.00 -17.04
C GLY A 211 10.47 7.01 -15.76
N LYS A 212 11.12 6.79 -14.62
CA LYS A 212 10.48 6.87 -13.31
C LYS A 212 10.22 8.33 -12.93
N THR A 213 9.01 8.64 -12.61
CA THR A 213 8.58 10.01 -12.25
C THR A 213 7.90 10.07 -10.89
N LYS A 214 7.61 8.92 -10.31
CA LYS A 214 7.01 8.75 -9.00
C LYS A 214 7.77 7.65 -8.27
N VAL A 215 8.24 7.92 -7.05
CA VAL A 215 8.93 6.95 -6.21
C VAL A 215 8.19 6.85 -4.89
N GLY A 216 7.83 5.64 -4.50
CA GLY A 216 7.22 5.32 -3.21
C GLY A 216 8.19 4.54 -2.35
N ILE A 217 8.35 4.92 -1.10
CA ILE A 217 9.28 4.29 -0.18
C ILE A 217 8.57 3.98 1.13
N ILE A 218 8.75 2.78 1.64
CA ILE A 218 8.28 2.39 2.97
C ILE A 218 9.49 2.04 3.83
N PHE A 219 9.50 2.56 5.08
CA PHE A 219 10.56 2.30 6.04
C PHE A 219 9.97 1.66 7.29
N ASN A 220 10.75 0.81 7.95
CA ASN A 220 10.52 0.45 9.34
C ASN A 220 11.30 1.39 10.24
N THR A 221 10.70 1.85 11.33
CA THR A 221 11.37 2.76 12.29
C THR A 221 12.48 2.08 13.08
N ASP A 222 12.51 0.75 13.11
CA ASP A 222 13.60 -0.01 13.70
C ASP A 222 14.79 -0.15 12.74
N PRO A 223 16.03 -0.22 13.26
CA PRO A 223 17.20 -0.61 12.49
C PRO A 223 17.16 -2.10 12.09
N HIS A 224 18.04 -2.48 11.16
CA HIS A 224 18.04 -3.79 10.51
C HIS A 224 18.25 -4.99 11.45
N ASP A 225 18.78 -4.77 12.65
CA ASP A 225 19.05 -5.78 13.69
C ASP A 225 17.93 -5.87 14.75
N LYS A 226 16.78 -5.19 14.50
CA LYS A 226 15.59 -5.20 15.35
C LYS A 226 14.41 -5.86 14.64
N PRO A 227 13.41 -6.33 15.42
CA PRO A 227 12.27 -7.06 14.86
C PRO A 227 11.32 -6.22 13.99
N GLY A 228 11.37 -4.90 14.10
CA GLY A 228 10.46 -3.96 13.44
C GLY A 228 9.32 -3.53 14.37
N GLU A 229 9.08 -2.20 14.44
CA GLU A 229 8.09 -1.62 15.34
C GLU A 229 6.97 -0.88 14.58
N HIS A 230 7.32 -0.06 13.59
CA HIS A 230 6.35 0.82 12.94
C HIS A 230 6.71 1.08 11.47
N TRP A 231 5.68 1.09 10.60
CA TRP A 231 5.82 1.42 9.19
C TRP A 231 5.51 2.88 8.93
N ILE A 232 6.45 3.58 8.31
CA ILE A 232 6.34 4.95 7.83
C ILE A 232 6.66 5.00 6.34
N SER A 233 6.26 6.06 5.66
CA SER A 233 6.36 6.10 4.20
C SER A 233 6.71 7.49 3.65
N MET A 234 7.29 7.50 2.46
CA MET A 234 7.61 8.73 1.73
C MET A 234 7.23 8.57 0.26
N PHE A 235 6.76 9.65 -0.34
CA PHE A 235 6.45 9.71 -1.76
C PHE A 235 7.17 10.86 -2.44
N VAL A 236 7.90 10.54 -3.52
CA VAL A 236 8.59 11.52 -4.34
C VAL A 236 7.88 11.66 -5.68
N ASN A 237 7.38 12.84 -5.99
CA ASN A 237 6.86 13.18 -7.31
C ASN A 237 7.90 14.03 -8.05
N ILE A 238 8.70 13.39 -8.89
CA ILE A 238 9.82 14.02 -9.60
C ILE A 238 9.31 15.10 -10.54
N LYS A 239 8.23 14.84 -11.29
CA LYS A 239 7.65 15.82 -12.23
C LYS A 239 7.13 17.07 -11.54
N LYS A 240 6.56 16.93 -10.34
CA LYS A 240 6.01 18.06 -9.56
C LYS A 240 7.07 18.71 -8.66
N GLY A 241 8.27 18.13 -8.56
CA GLY A 241 9.31 18.59 -7.64
C GLY A 241 8.85 18.54 -6.17
N LYS A 242 8.20 17.43 -5.75
CA LYS A 242 7.62 17.31 -4.42
C LYS A 242 8.07 16.05 -3.73
N ILE A 243 8.35 16.17 -2.44
CA ILE A 243 8.62 15.07 -1.52
C ILE A 243 7.65 15.22 -0.35
N PHE A 244 6.91 14.17 -0.05
CA PHE A 244 6.01 14.17 1.10
C PHE A 244 6.27 12.95 1.98
N PHE A 245 6.53 13.20 3.26
CA PHE A 245 6.67 12.17 4.28
C PHE A 245 5.34 11.96 5.00
N PHE A 246 5.03 10.71 5.29
CA PHE A 246 3.80 10.30 5.96
C PHE A 246 4.09 9.32 7.08
N ASP A 247 3.68 9.69 8.28
CA ASP A 247 3.58 8.82 9.46
C ASP A 247 2.14 8.82 9.96
N SER A 248 1.52 7.65 10.00
CA SER A 248 0.12 7.50 10.42
C SER A 248 -0.14 7.96 11.86
N VAL A 249 0.86 7.94 12.74
CA VAL A 249 0.75 8.46 14.11
C VAL A 249 1.17 9.94 14.24
N GLY A 250 1.44 10.62 13.11
CA GLY A 250 1.67 12.06 13.07
C GLY A 250 3.00 12.53 13.66
N ARG A 251 4.00 11.67 13.76
CA ARG A 251 5.35 12.05 14.20
C ARG A 251 6.10 12.77 13.07
N LYS A 252 7.10 13.57 13.44
CA LYS A 252 8.04 14.15 12.47
C LYS A 252 8.90 13.07 11.81
N ALA A 253 9.36 13.37 10.61
CA ALA A 253 10.33 12.51 9.95
C ALA A 253 11.59 12.32 10.80
N PRO A 254 12.10 11.08 10.95
CA PRO A 254 13.37 10.80 11.60
C PRO A 254 14.55 11.48 10.88
N PRO A 255 15.68 11.73 11.58
CA PRO A 255 16.86 12.39 10.99
C PRO A 255 17.39 11.68 9.73
N GLU A 256 17.32 10.35 9.68
CA GLU A 256 17.75 9.54 8.52
C GLU A 256 16.93 9.87 7.28
N ILE A 257 15.61 10.05 7.45
CA ILE A 257 14.71 10.45 6.37
C ILE A 257 15.00 11.89 5.92
N ILE A 258 15.21 12.82 6.86
CA ILE A 258 15.55 14.20 6.51
C ILE A 258 16.86 14.27 5.72
N LYS A 259 17.89 13.52 6.12
CA LYS A 259 19.16 13.40 5.40
C LYS A 259 18.94 12.85 3.97
N PHE A 260 18.05 11.88 3.81
CA PHE A 260 17.72 11.33 2.50
C PHE A 260 16.96 12.35 1.61
N VAL A 261 16.05 13.12 2.20
CA VAL A 261 15.35 14.24 1.52
C VAL A 261 16.36 15.27 1.03
N GLU A 262 17.30 15.69 1.89
CA GLU A 262 18.38 16.64 1.53
C GLU A 262 19.25 16.12 0.37
N ASN A 263 19.55 14.82 0.36
CA ASN A 263 20.27 14.18 -0.73
C ASN A 263 19.47 14.29 -2.06
N ILE A 264 18.17 13.96 -2.06
CA ILE A 264 17.33 14.11 -3.28
C ILE A 264 17.28 15.56 -3.74
N GLN A 265 17.11 16.52 -2.82
CA GLN A 265 17.10 17.95 -3.12
C GLN A 265 18.43 18.42 -3.73
N SER A 266 19.55 17.93 -3.19
CA SER A 266 20.89 18.21 -3.71
C SER A 266 21.06 17.67 -5.13
N GLN A 267 20.70 16.41 -5.36
CA GLN A 267 20.73 15.80 -6.69
C GLN A 267 19.83 16.54 -7.70
N GLY A 268 18.64 16.99 -7.26
CA GLY A 268 17.73 17.77 -8.10
C GLY A 268 18.35 19.08 -8.59
N LYS A 269 19.10 19.78 -7.73
CA LYS A 269 19.81 21.02 -8.08
C LYS A 269 20.98 20.79 -9.04
N GLN A 270 21.54 19.58 -9.08
CA GLN A 270 22.67 19.20 -9.94
C GLN A 270 22.26 18.69 -11.32
N LEU A 271 20.97 18.46 -11.58
CA LEU A 271 20.48 18.06 -12.89
C LEU A 271 20.67 19.17 -13.93
N ASN A 272 20.83 18.81 -15.20
CA ASN A 272 20.87 19.76 -16.31
C ASN A 272 19.60 20.64 -16.33
N THR A 273 18.42 20.02 -16.22
CA THR A 273 17.17 20.70 -15.94
C THR A 273 16.91 20.61 -14.44
N LYS A 274 17.27 21.67 -13.72
CA LYS A 274 17.17 21.72 -12.25
C LYS A 274 15.75 21.48 -11.76
N ILE A 275 15.62 20.64 -10.73
CA ILE A 275 14.37 20.40 -10.00
C ILE A 275 14.55 20.88 -8.57
N ASN A 276 13.78 21.89 -8.17
CA ASN A 276 13.73 22.36 -6.79
C ASN A 276 12.66 21.57 -6.04
N PHE A 277 13.05 20.53 -5.32
CA PHE A 277 12.14 19.73 -4.54
C PHE A 277 11.66 20.45 -3.29
N LEU A 278 10.34 20.55 -3.15
CA LEU A 278 9.66 20.99 -1.94
C LEU A 278 9.37 19.78 -1.06
N TYR A 279 9.82 19.85 0.19
CA TYR A 279 9.52 18.85 1.21
C TYR A 279 8.37 19.30 2.09
N ASP A 280 7.48 18.38 2.46
CA ASP A 280 6.41 18.57 3.44
C ASP A 280 6.09 17.23 4.13
N GLU A 281 5.37 17.29 5.26
CA GLU A 281 5.00 16.10 6.05
C GLU A 281 3.61 16.28 6.68
N ASN A 282 2.96 15.17 7.09
CA ASN A 282 1.66 15.27 7.74
C ASN A 282 1.72 15.69 9.22
N HIS A 283 2.91 15.74 9.82
CA HIS A 283 3.04 16.20 11.20
C HIS A 283 2.35 17.57 11.42
N PRO A 284 1.60 17.79 12.50
CA PRO A 284 1.35 16.88 13.65
C PRO A 284 0.02 16.09 13.53
N VAL A 285 -0.52 15.87 12.33
CA VAL A 285 -1.83 15.23 12.16
C VAL A 285 -1.71 13.73 12.36
N GLU A 286 -2.31 13.23 13.44
CA GLU A 286 -2.43 11.83 13.76
C GLU A 286 -3.66 11.24 13.05
N HIS A 287 -3.46 10.15 12.31
CA HIS A 287 -4.50 9.41 11.60
C HIS A 287 -4.82 8.08 12.29
N GLN A 288 -3.78 7.39 12.76
CA GLN A 288 -3.86 6.08 13.40
C GLN A 288 -3.89 6.21 14.92
N TYR A 289 -4.94 5.69 15.53
CA TYR A 289 -5.13 5.64 16.97
C TYR A 289 -4.95 4.22 17.53
N GLY A 290 -5.09 3.19 16.69
CA GLY A 290 -4.77 1.81 17.00
C GLY A 290 -3.29 1.50 16.74
N ASN A 291 -2.92 0.21 16.85
CA ASN A 291 -1.52 -0.23 16.72
C ASN A 291 -1.30 -1.28 15.62
N THR A 292 -2.28 -1.52 14.75
CA THR A 292 -2.22 -2.64 13.79
C THR A 292 -2.17 -2.21 12.32
N GLU A 293 -2.51 -0.95 12.01
CA GLU A 293 -2.79 -0.53 10.63
C GLU A 293 -1.66 0.26 9.95
N CYS A 294 -0.51 0.51 10.60
CA CYS A 294 0.57 1.34 10.03
C CYS A 294 1.04 0.87 8.63
N GLY A 295 1.14 -0.44 8.41
CA GLY A 295 1.46 -1.00 7.10
C GLY A 295 0.38 -0.72 6.05
N ILE A 296 -0.90 -0.82 6.41
CA ILE A 296 -2.02 -0.48 5.53
C ILE A 296 -2.04 1.03 5.22
N TYR A 297 -1.82 1.89 6.23
CA TYR A 297 -1.69 3.33 6.03
C TYR A 297 -0.57 3.68 5.05
N SER A 298 0.59 3.04 5.19
CA SER A 298 1.75 3.28 4.31
C SER A 298 1.47 2.87 2.86
N ILE A 299 0.87 1.69 2.64
CA ILE A 299 0.44 1.24 1.31
C ILE A 299 -0.62 2.20 0.75
N PHE A 300 -1.66 2.51 1.53
CA PHE A 300 -2.73 3.41 1.14
C PHE A 300 -2.20 4.77 0.69
N PHE A 301 -1.33 5.38 1.50
CA PHE A 301 -0.73 6.66 1.19
C PHE A 301 -0.01 6.63 -0.16
N ILE A 302 0.92 5.70 -0.34
CA ILE A 302 1.71 5.62 -1.58
C ILE A 302 0.80 5.40 -2.79
N LEU A 303 -0.15 4.48 -2.72
CA LEU A 303 -0.99 4.13 -3.86
C LEU A 303 -1.95 5.26 -4.22
N HIS A 304 -2.50 5.97 -3.24
CA HIS A 304 -3.39 7.10 -3.51
C HIS A 304 -2.63 8.33 -4.02
N MET A 305 -1.38 8.53 -3.58
CA MET A 305 -0.49 9.54 -4.17
C MET A 305 -0.06 9.16 -5.60
N LEU A 306 0.21 7.88 -5.87
CA LEU A 306 0.52 7.35 -7.18
C LEU A 306 -0.61 7.62 -8.18
N GLU A 307 -1.83 7.38 -7.78
CA GLU A 307 -3.03 7.53 -8.59
C GLU A 307 -3.59 8.97 -8.62
N ASP A 308 -2.91 9.93 -7.98
CA ASP A 308 -3.35 11.32 -7.79
C ASP A 308 -4.77 11.44 -7.13
N LYS A 309 -5.16 10.44 -6.32
CA LYS A 309 -6.43 10.38 -5.57
C LYS A 309 -6.36 11.08 -4.21
N LEU A 310 -5.15 11.33 -3.71
CA LEU A 310 -4.88 11.95 -2.41
C LEU A 310 -3.99 13.16 -2.59
N THR A 311 -4.18 14.18 -1.75
CA THR A 311 -3.35 15.38 -1.75
C THR A 311 -2.65 15.56 -0.41
N GLU A 312 -1.47 16.17 -0.43
CA GLU A 312 -0.71 16.55 0.76
C GLU A 312 -1.56 17.40 1.71
N HIS A 313 -2.30 18.37 1.16
CA HIS A 313 -3.20 19.22 1.92
C HIS A 313 -4.28 18.42 2.67
N TYR A 314 -4.86 17.39 2.01
CA TYR A 314 -5.87 16.55 2.67
C TYR A 314 -5.31 15.82 3.89
N LEU A 315 -4.11 15.25 3.78
CA LEU A 315 -3.43 14.54 4.87
C LEU A 315 -3.09 15.46 6.06
N LYS A 316 -2.90 16.76 5.79
CA LYS A 316 -2.59 17.77 6.83
C LYS A 316 -3.84 18.39 7.46
N THR A 317 -5.03 18.14 6.93
CA THR A 317 -6.26 18.82 7.36
C THR A 317 -7.40 17.87 7.73
N HIS A 318 -7.30 16.59 7.39
CA HIS A 318 -8.33 15.60 7.62
C HIS A 318 -7.74 14.31 8.17
N VAL A 319 -8.42 13.71 9.12
CA VAL A 319 -8.02 12.43 9.71
C VAL A 319 -8.61 11.26 8.91
N LEU A 320 -7.76 10.35 8.50
CA LEU A 320 -8.13 9.03 7.98
C LEU A 320 -8.24 8.07 9.17
N LYS A 321 -9.44 7.58 9.46
CA LYS A 321 -9.70 6.76 10.66
C LYS A 321 -9.29 5.29 10.44
N ASP A 322 -8.84 4.61 11.49
CA ASP A 322 -8.46 3.18 11.47
C ASP A 322 -9.56 2.30 10.85
N LYS A 323 -10.82 2.45 11.27
CA LYS A 323 -11.96 1.70 10.70
C LYS A 323 -12.11 1.87 9.18
N TYR A 324 -11.64 2.98 8.61
CA TYR A 324 -11.59 3.17 7.17
C TYR A 324 -10.42 2.40 6.56
N MET A 325 -9.25 2.41 7.21
CA MET A 325 -8.06 1.69 6.77
C MET A 325 -8.23 0.17 6.84
N GLU A 326 -8.88 -0.36 7.88
CA GLU A 326 -9.19 -1.81 8.01
C GLU A 326 -9.85 -2.40 6.75
N LYS A 327 -10.69 -1.59 6.04
CA LYS A 327 -11.32 -2.04 4.80
C LYS A 327 -10.31 -2.31 3.68
N PHE A 328 -9.16 -1.62 3.69
CA PHE A 328 -8.13 -1.79 2.68
C PHE A 328 -7.37 -3.11 2.81
N ARG A 329 -7.42 -3.78 3.96
CA ARG A 329 -6.95 -5.17 4.08
C ARG A 329 -7.64 -6.07 3.06
N LYS A 330 -8.95 -5.91 2.86
CA LYS A 330 -9.74 -6.68 1.89
C LYS A 330 -9.63 -6.17 0.44
N ILE A 331 -9.07 -4.99 0.23
CA ILE A 331 -8.84 -4.42 -1.09
C ILE A 331 -7.46 -4.83 -1.60
N TYR A 332 -6.44 -4.73 -0.74
CA TYR A 332 -5.06 -5.03 -1.12
C TYR A 332 -4.71 -6.51 -1.07
N PHE A 333 -5.55 -7.33 -0.41
CA PHE A 333 -5.32 -8.76 -0.27
C PHE A 333 -6.58 -9.56 -0.57
N ASN A 334 -6.40 -10.72 -1.19
CA ASN A 334 -7.44 -11.73 -1.29
C ASN A 334 -7.50 -12.54 0.01
N GLU A 335 -8.71 -12.94 0.39
CA GLU A 335 -8.86 -13.97 1.42
C GLU A 335 -8.14 -15.24 0.96
N GLN A 336 -7.42 -15.88 1.87
CA GLN A 336 -6.86 -17.20 1.60
C GLN A 336 -8.02 -18.19 1.37
N LEU A 337 -7.96 -18.86 0.27
CA LEU A 337 -8.90 -19.93 -0.10
C LEU A 337 -8.61 -21.22 0.67
#